data_2e266140c354cbf5958e07d0df6349bf
#
_entry.id   2e266140c354cbf5958e07d0df6349bf
#
_cell.length_a   1.000
_cell.length_b   1.000
_cell.length_c   1.000
_cell.angle_alpha   90.00
_cell.angle_beta   90.00
_cell.angle_gamma   90.00
#
_symmetry.space_group_name_H-M   'P 1'
#
loop_
_entity.id
_entity.type
_entity.pdbx_description
1 polymer ?
#
loop_
_entity_poly.entity_id
_entity_poly.type
_entity_poly.pdbx_seq_one_letter_code
_entity_poly.pdbx_strand_id
1 'polypeptide(L)'
;MNAEQFDIKIHAVEGGVTAAAGFKAAGIHAGFRKNPERLDYALVVPDKPCPGAGVFTTNRFCAAPVQVSRANLGGAHKGCGVIAGVSVNSGNANAATGETGLACARETCNIASQVIGCEPQQILVASTGVIGQILPIDTFETAVPAAYEAL
;
A
#
# COMPACT_ATOMS: atom_id res chain seq x y z
N MET A 1 -11.07 -22.95 29.78
CA MET A 1 -11.37 -21.59 29.33
C MET A 1 -12.45 -21.71 28.26
N ASN A 2 -13.67 -21.28 28.58
CA ASN A 2 -14.77 -21.28 27.63
C ASN A 2 -14.45 -20.21 26.59
N ALA A 3 -14.32 -20.62 25.33
CA ALA A 3 -14.27 -19.69 24.21
C ALA A 3 -15.63 -18.95 24.19
N GLU A 4 -15.63 -17.68 24.53
CA GLU A 4 -16.79 -16.83 24.28
C GLU A 4 -17.03 -16.84 22.77
N GLN A 5 -18.17 -17.35 22.37
CA GLN A 5 -18.59 -17.42 20.97
C GLN A 5 -19.00 -16.00 20.59
N PHE A 6 -18.11 -15.28 19.92
CA PHE A 6 -18.44 -13.97 19.36
C PHE A 6 -19.46 -14.15 18.24
N ASP A 7 -20.67 -13.64 18.44
CA ASP A 7 -21.71 -13.58 17.41
C ASP A 7 -21.35 -12.43 16.42
N ILE A 8 -20.51 -12.77 15.44
CA ILE A 8 -20.07 -11.81 14.41
C ILE A 8 -21.14 -11.76 13.33
N LYS A 9 -21.87 -10.64 13.26
CA LYS A 9 -22.78 -10.35 12.14
C LYS A 9 -22.02 -9.74 10.99
N ILE A 10 -22.06 -10.40 9.84
CA ILE A 10 -21.43 -9.93 8.61
C ILE A 10 -22.54 -9.45 7.66
N HIS A 11 -22.42 -8.21 7.20
CA HIS A 11 -23.29 -7.64 6.18
C HIS A 11 -22.48 -7.34 4.94
N ALA A 12 -22.93 -7.81 3.78
CA ALA A 12 -22.34 -7.43 2.50
C ALA A 12 -22.71 -5.97 2.19
N VAL A 13 -21.72 -5.20 1.74
CA VAL A 13 -21.91 -3.83 1.26
C VAL A 13 -21.31 -3.71 -0.14
N GLU A 14 -21.90 -2.86 -0.97
CA GLU A 14 -21.34 -2.52 -2.27
C GLU A 14 -20.30 -1.39 -2.14
N GLY A 15 -19.41 -1.25 -3.15
CA GLY A 15 -18.46 -0.14 -3.24
C GLY A 15 -17.02 -0.47 -2.83
N GLY A 16 -16.71 -1.68 -2.42
CA GLY A 16 -15.34 -2.09 -2.08
C GLY A 16 -14.73 -1.21 -0.98
N VAL A 17 -13.46 -0.77 -1.16
CA VAL A 17 -12.76 0.05 -0.18
C VAL A 17 -13.41 1.43 0.02
N THR A 18 -14.09 1.96 -0.99
CA THR A 18 -14.78 3.25 -0.93
C THR A 18 -16.15 3.19 -0.27
N ALA A 19 -16.63 2.01 0.13
CA ALA A 19 -17.81 1.87 0.97
C ALA A 19 -17.59 2.47 2.37
N ALA A 20 -16.35 2.54 2.82
CA ALA A 20 -15.99 3.25 4.05
C ALA A 20 -16.03 4.76 3.82
N ALA A 21 -16.90 5.48 4.56
CA ALA A 21 -16.99 6.93 4.46
C ALA A 21 -15.64 7.59 4.81
N GLY A 22 -15.27 8.62 4.05
CA GLY A 22 -14.01 9.34 4.24
C GLY A 22 -12.80 8.69 3.57
N PHE A 23 -13.01 7.72 2.66
CA PHE A 23 -11.95 7.15 1.84
C PHE A 23 -12.25 7.32 0.36
N LYS A 24 -11.23 7.67 -0.39
CA LYS A 24 -11.22 7.70 -1.84
C LYS A 24 -10.22 6.69 -2.37
N ALA A 25 -10.48 6.15 -3.55
CA ALA A 25 -9.56 5.22 -4.20
C ALA A 25 -9.61 5.39 -5.72
N ALA A 26 -8.46 5.31 -6.34
CA ALA A 26 -8.34 5.26 -7.79
C ALA A 26 -7.49 4.06 -8.20
N GLY A 27 -7.85 3.45 -9.33
CA GLY A 27 -7.07 2.43 -9.99
C GLY A 27 -6.78 2.84 -11.42
N ILE A 28 -5.53 2.74 -11.85
CA ILE A 28 -5.08 3.12 -13.19
C ILE A 28 -4.19 2.05 -13.81
N HIS A 29 -4.03 2.09 -15.13
CA HIS A 29 -2.92 1.40 -15.78
C HIS A 29 -1.70 2.32 -15.78
N ALA A 30 -0.66 1.91 -15.07
CA ALA A 30 0.58 2.69 -14.92
C ALA A 30 1.75 2.11 -15.72
N GLY A 31 1.61 0.92 -16.31
CA GLY A 31 2.64 0.26 -17.10
C GLY A 31 3.52 -0.73 -16.33
N PHE A 32 3.18 -1.10 -15.10
CA PHE A 32 3.81 -2.23 -14.40
C PHE A 32 3.52 -3.56 -15.11
N ARG A 33 2.40 -3.65 -15.81
CA ARG A 33 2.01 -4.77 -16.65
C ARG A 33 1.97 -4.37 -18.12
N LYS A 34 2.30 -5.32 -18.99
CA LYS A 34 2.30 -5.09 -20.45
C LYS A 34 0.88 -4.94 -21.04
N ASN A 35 -0.14 -5.51 -20.41
CA ASN A 35 -1.51 -5.44 -20.90
C ASN A 35 -2.15 -4.11 -20.46
N PRO A 36 -2.43 -3.17 -21.40
CA PRO A 36 -2.97 -1.84 -21.08
C PRO A 36 -4.43 -1.86 -20.58
N GLU A 37 -5.16 -2.95 -20.81
CA GLU A 37 -6.54 -3.10 -20.32
C GLU A 37 -6.60 -3.45 -18.82
N ARG A 38 -5.46 -3.82 -18.22
CA ARG A 38 -5.39 -4.19 -16.81
C ARG A 38 -4.88 -3.04 -15.97
N LEU A 39 -5.69 -2.62 -15.01
CA LEU A 39 -5.23 -1.71 -13.99
C LEU A 39 -4.14 -2.40 -13.15
N ASP A 40 -3.05 -1.69 -12.92
CA ASP A 40 -1.87 -2.24 -12.25
C ASP A 40 -1.27 -1.32 -11.18
N TYR A 41 -1.91 -0.18 -10.95
CA TYR A 41 -1.61 0.71 -9.85
C TYR A 41 -2.91 1.19 -9.20
N ALA A 42 -2.91 1.28 -7.88
CA ALA A 42 -4.02 1.83 -7.10
C ALA A 42 -3.49 2.73 -5.97
N LEU A 43 -4.23 3.80 -5.72
CA LEU A 43 -4.01 4.71 -4.61
C LEU A 43 -5.28 4.80 -3.77
N VAL A 44 -5.15 4.64 -2.45
CA VAL A 44 -6.24 4.81 -1.49
C VAL A 44 -5.85 5.93 -0.54
N VAL A 45 -6.70 6.95 -0.42
CA VAL A 45 -6.42 8.14 0.39
C VAL A 45 -7.63 8.44 1.29
N PRO A 46 -7.43 8.57 2.60
CA PRO A 46 -8.47 9.10 3.48
C PRO A 46 -8.62 10.62 3.31
N ASP A 47 -9.80 11.18 3.57
CA ASP A 47 -10.05 12.64 3.52
C ASP A 47 -9.11 13.44 4.45
N LYS A 48 -8.61 12.79 5.49
CA LYS A 48 -7.59 13.30 6.41
C LYS A 48 -6.82 12.12 7.02
N PRO A 49 -5.55 12.31 7.40
CA PRO A 49 -4.77 11.27 8.04
C PRO A 49 -5.52 10.63 9.21
N CYS A 50 -5.56 9.30 9.24
CA CYS A 50 -6.35 8.55 10.20
C CYS A 50 -5.51 7.45 10.90
N PRO A 51 -5.94 6.97 12.08
CA PRO A 51 -5.29 5.82 12.71
C PRO A 51 -5.32 4.60 11.78
N GLY A 52 -4.16 3.98 11.59
CA GLY A 52 -4.00 2.73 10.87
C GLY A 52 -3.43 1.65 11.78
N ALA A 53 -3.85 0.41 11.55
CA ALA A 53 -3.30 -0.75 12.22
C ALA A 53 -3.05 -1.88 11.22
N GLY A 54 -2.04 -2.70 11.46
CA GLY A 54 -1.67 -3.79 10.57
C GLY A 54 -1.05 -4.97 11.30
N VAL A 55 -1.31 -6.15 10.77
CA VAL A 55 -0.63 -7.38 11.13
C VAL A 55 0.23 -7.85 9.98
N PHE A 56 1.38 -8.40 10.27
CA PHE A 56 2.38 -8.75 9.27
C PHE A 56 2.85 -10.19 9.46
N THR A 57 3.32 -10.79 8.38
CA THR A 57 3.92 -12.12 8.41
C THR A 57 5.11 -12.16 9.37
N THR A 58 5.28 -13.28 10.06
CA THR A 58 6.47 -13.61 10.86
C THR A 58 7.60 -14.19 10.01
N ASN A 59 7.38 -14.39 8.71
CA ASN A 59 8.41 -14.88 7.81
C ASN A 59 9.61 -13.90 7.79
N ARG A 60 10.80 -14.43 8.05
CA ARG A 60 12.05 -13.66 8.05
C ARG A 60 12.46 -13.18 6.65
N PHE A 61 12.00 -13.87 5.61
CA PHE A 61 12.22 -13.52 4.20
C PHE A 61 10.99 -12.79 3.65
N CYS A 62 10.62 -11.67 4.28
CA CYS A 62 9.50 -10.87 3.83
C CYS A 62 9.94 -9.81 2.80
N ALA A 63 9.04 -9.49 1.88
CA ALA A 63 9.26 -8.53 0.81
C ALA A 63 9.51 -7.10 1.35
N ALA A 64 10.21 -6.28 0.58
CA ALA A 64 10.55 -4.90 0.93
C ALA A 64 9.31 -4.05 1.30
N PRO A 65 8.19 -4.08 0.57
CA PRO A 65 6.99 -3.32 0.95
C PRO A 65 6.42 -3.74 2.31
N VAL A 66 6.52 -5.03 2.68
CA VAL A 66 6.10 -5.50 4.00
C VAL A 66 6.98 -4.91 5.10
N GLN A 67 8.28 -4.83 4.88
CA GLN A 67 9.23 -4.27 5.85
C GLN A 67 8.99 -2.77 6.04
N VAL A 68 8.80 -2.01 4.96
CA VAL A 68 8.54 -0.56 5.00
C VAL A 68 7.20 -0.26 5.66
N SER A 69 6.12 -0.92 5.25
CA SER A 69 4.79 -0.71 5.84
C SER A 69 4.75 -1.08 7.34
N ARG A 70 5.46 -2.15 7.73
CA ARG A 70 5.63 -2.49 9.16
C ARG A 70 6.36 -1.38 9.92
N ALA A 71 7.43 -0.84 9.36
CA ALA A 71 8.19 0.25 9.99
C ALA A 71 7.32 1.51 10.15
N ASN A 72 6.55 1.87 9.12
CA ASN A 72 5.65 3.02 9.11
C ASN A 72 4.49 2.90 10.11
N LEU A 73 4.10 1.66 10.46
CA LEU A 73 3.14 1.38 11.55
C LEU A 73 3.81 1.17 12.91
N GLY A 74 5.00 1.76 13.13
CA GLY A 74 5.68 1.74 14.42
C GLY A 74 6.48 0.47 14.71
N GLY A 75 6.76 -0.34 13.69
CA GLY A 75 7.61 -1.53 13.78
C GLY A 75 6.93 -2.74 14.40
N ALA A 76 7.74 -3.72 14.81
CA ALA A 76 7.26 -5.05 15.24
C ALA A 76 6.42 -5.05 16.53
N HIS A 77 6.48 -3.99 17.33
CA HIS A 77 5.89 -3.96 18.67
C HIS A 77 4.65 -3.07 18.78
N LYS A 78 4.40 -2.19 17.82
CA LYS A 78 3.23 -1.28 17.87
C LYS A 78 2.15 -1.66 16.88
N GLY A 79 2.49 -1.93 15.62
CA GLY A 79 1.55 -2.30 14.56
C GLY A 79 0.44 -1.27 14.31
N CYS A 80 0.66 -0.02 14.74
CA CYS A 80 -0.28 1.08 14.56
C CYS A 80 0.44 2.41 14.36
N GLY A 81 -0.18 3.30 13.59
CA GLY A 81 0.35 4.62 13.25
C GLY A 81 -0.71 5.52 12.68
N VAL A 82 -0.34 6.72 12.25
CA VAL A 82 -1.21 7.63 11.50
C VAL A 82 -0.90 7.49 10.03
N ILE A 83 -1.91 7.19 9.21
CA ILE A 83 -1.77 6.88 7.79
C ILE A 83 -2.55 7.90 6.96
N ALA A 84 -1.93 8.39 5.91
CA ALA A 84 -2.47 9.33 4.94
C ALA A 84 -2.69 8.70 3.55
N GLY A 85 -2.13 7.53 3.28
CA GLY A 85 -2.33 6.87 2.00
C GLY A 85 -1.80 5.45 1.94
N VAL A 86 -2.33 4.69 0.98
CA VAL A 86 -1.85 3.35 0.63
C VAL A 86 -1.57 3.31 -0.87
N SER A 87 -0.32 3.05 -1.24
CA SER A 87 0.13 2.91 -2.64
C SER A 87 0.32 1.42 -2.96
N VAL A 88 -0.35 0.96 -4.00
CA VAL A 88 -0.39 -0.47 -4.35
C VAL A 88 -0.04 -0.65 -5.81
N ASN A 89 0.96 -1.46 -6.13
CA ASN A 89 1.25 -1.85 -7.51
C ASN A 89 1.08 -3.35 -7.74
N SER A 90 0.78 -3.71 -8.98
CA SER A 90 0.63 -5.08 -9.45
C SER A 90 1.46 -5.29 -10.72
N GLY A 91 2.24 -6.37 -10.78
CA GLY A 91 3.15 -6.68 -11.89
C GLY A 91 4.57 -6.98 -11.41
N ASN A 92 5.00 -6.30 -10.36
CA ASN A 92 6.29 -6.50 -9.70
C ASN A 92 6.05 -6.57 -8.18
N ALA A 93 6.53 -7.64 -7.53
CA ALA A 93 6.31 -7.90 -6.12
C ALA A 93 7.31 -7.17 -5.20
N ASN A 94 8.38 -6.63 -5.76
CA ASN A 94 9.50 -6.08 -4.99
C ASN A 94 9.94 -7.03 -3.83
N ALA A 95 10.02 -8.30 -4.14
CA ALA A 95 10.40 -9.37 -3.22
C ALA A 95 11.69 -10.02 -3.67
N ALA A 96 12.53 -10.46 -2.74
CA ALA A 96 13.87 -11.00 -2.99
C ALA A 96 14.79 -10.02 -3.74
N THR A 97 14.66 -8.72 -3.46
CA THR A 97 15.37 -7.62 -4.14
C THR A 97 16.42 -6.93 -3.25
N GLY A 98 16.62 -7.43 -2.03
CA GLY A 98 17.65 -6.95 -1.09
C GLY A 98 17.49 -5.47 -0.72
N GLU A 99 18.61 -4.81 -0.44
CA GLU A 99 18.65 -3.39 -0.04
C GLU A 99 18.13 -2.46 -1.15
N THR A 100 18.36 -2.80 -2.43
CA THR A 100 17.84 -2.02 -3.55
C THR A 100 16.31 -2.00 -3.54
N GLY A 101 15.68 -3.15 -3.34
CA GLY A 101 14.22 -3.20 -3.23
C GLY A 101 13.67 -2.45 -2.01
N LEU A 102 14.40 -2.47 -0.91
CA LEU A 102 14.04 -1.71 0.28
C LEU A 102 14.13 -0.20 0.03
N ALA A 103 15.16 0.26 -0.66
CA ALA A 103 15.30 1.64 -1.09
C ALA A 103 14.15 2.04 -2.03
N CYS A 104 13.81 1.21 -3.03
CA CYS A 104 12.67 1.44 -3.92
C CYS A 104 11.34 1.57 -3.16
N ALA A 105 11.10 0.71 -2.17
CA ALA A 105 9.86 0.77 -1.39
C ALA A 105 9.77 2.06 -0.54
N ARG A 106 10.89 2.54 0.00
CA ARG A 106 10.95 3.84 0.69
C ARG A 106 10.72 5.00 -0.26
N GLU A 107 11.32 4.94 -1.46
CA GLU A 107 11.15 5.98 -2.47
C GLU A 107 9.70 6.05 -2.96
N THR A 108 9.00 4.92 -3.09
CA THR A 108 7.56 4.92 -3.35
C THR A 108 6.79 5.70 -2.28
N CYS A 109 7.16 5.58 -1.00
CA CYS A 109 6.57 6.38 0.08
C CYS A 109 6.87 7.87 -0.09
N ASN A 110 8.11 8.23 -0.46
CA ASN A 110 8.51 9.63 -0.69
C ASN A 110 7.69 10.26 -1.82
N ILE A 111 7.61 9.59 -2.97
CA ILE A 111 6.83 10.07 -4.13
C ILE A 111 5.36 10.26 -3.74
N ALA A 112 4.75 9.26 -3.11
CA ALA A 112 3.35 9.33 -2.72
C ALA A 112 3.09 10.44 -1.67
N SER A 113 3.98 10.61 -0.73
CA SER A 113 3.84 11.63 0.32
C SER A 113 3.92 13.06 -0.23
N GLN A 114 4.78 13.30 -1.22
CA GLN A 114 4.89 14.60 -1.89
C GLN A 114 3.59 14.99 -2.62
N VAL A 115 2.96 14.02 -3.29
CA VAL A 115 1.71 14.24 -4.03
C VAL A 115 0.52 14.44 -3.08
N ILE A 116 0.45 13.65 -2.01
CA ILE A 116 -0.65 13.71 -1.03
C ILE A 116 -0.48 14.89 -0.06
N GLY A 117 0.74 15.36 0.17
CA GLY A 117 1.04 16.44 1.12
C GLY A 117 1.13 15.95 2.56
N CYS A 118 1.86 14.85 2.79
CA CYS A 118 2.02 14.23 4.11
C CYS A 118 3.47 13.77 4.33
N GLU A 119 3.75 13.16 5.48
CA GLU A 119 5.06 12.58 5.75
C GLU A 119 5.20 11.18 5.10
N PRO A 120 6.39 10.78 4.60
CA PRO A 120 6.61 9.46 4.00
C PRO A 120 6.23 8.28 4.91
N GLN A 121 6.37 8.44 6.23
CA GLN A 121 6.00 7.44 7.23
C GLN A 121 4.48 7.25 7.37
N GLN A 122 3.69 8.15 6.80
CA GLN A 122 2.23 8.03 6.76
C GLN A 122 1.72 7.29 5.53
N ILE A 123 2.62 6.80 4.65
CA ILE A 123 2.28 6.02 3.48
C ILE A 123 2.55 4.54 3.73
N LEU A 124 1.58 3.70 3.43
CA LEU A 124 1.77 2.26 3.35
C LEU A 124 1.97 1.85 1.89
N VAL A 125 2.83 0.87 1.67
CA VAL A 125 3.11 0.33 0.34
C VAL A 125 2.80 -1.15 0.28
N ALA A 126 2.24 -1.60 -0.84
CA ALA A 126 2.00 -2.99 -1.15
C ALA A 126 2.35 -3.27 -2.61
N SER A 127 3.03 -4.37 -2.86
CA SER A 127 3.44 -4.78 -4.21
C SER A 127 3.15 -6.25 -4.43
N THR A 128 2.67 -6.60 -5.61
CA THR A 128 2.44 -7.98 -6.00
C THR A 128 2.88 -8.22 -7.44
N GLY A 129 3.30 -9.44 -7.76
CA GLY A 129 3.68 -9.82 -9.12
C GLY A 129 4.97 -10.64 -9.15
N VAL A 130 5.84 -10.34 -10.12
CA VAL A 130 7.09 -11.06 -10.34
C VAL A 130 8.06 -10.82 -9.19
N ILE A 131 8.66 -11.90 -8.70
CA ILE A 131 9.67 -11.91 -7.62
C ILE A 131 11.07 -11.77 -8.24
N GLY A 132 11.99 -11.09 -7.56
CA GLY A 132 13.39 -10.98 -7.97
C GLY A 132 13.67 -9.88 -9.01
N GLN A 133 12.67 -9.09 -9.39
CA GLN A 133 12.84 -7.94 -10.25
C GLN A 133 12.87 -6.66 -9.43
N ILE A 134 13.80 -5.76 -9.78
CA ILE A 134 13.85 -4.43 -9.17
C ILE A 134 12.61 -3.64 -9.58
N LEU A 135 12.00 -2.95 -8.62
CA LEU A 135 10.80 -2.15 -8.83
C LEU A 135 11.16 -0.91 -9.67
N PRO A 136 10.46 -0.64 -10.78
CA PRO A 136 10.72 0.51 -11.63
C PRO A 136 10.18 1.79 -10.95
N ILE A 137 11.05 2.53 -10.27
CA ILE A 137 10.65 3.72 -9.50
C ILE A 137 10.14 4.84 -10.38
N ASP A 138 10.75 5.06 -11.54
CA ASP A 138 10.32 6.10 -12.48
C ASP A 138 8.83 5.97 -12.87
N THR A 139 8.29 4.74 -12.85
CA THR A 139 6.86 4.52 -13.10
C THR A 139 5.97 5.16 -12.02
N PHE A 140 6.42 5.23 -10.77
CA PHE A 140 5.65 5.86 -9.69
C PHE A 140 5.61 7.39 -9.81
N GLU A 141 6.63 8.02 -10.38
CA GLU A 141 6.67 9.48 -10.58
C GLU A 141 5.52 9.98 -11.47
N THR A 142 5.05 9.14 -12.39
CA THR A 142 3.89 9.44 -13.25
C THR A 142 2.58 8.83 -12.72
N ALA A 143 2.65 7.63 -12.17
CA ALA A 143 1.47 6.89 -11.71
C ALA A 143 0.81 7.52 -10.48
N VAL A 144 1.61 7.99 -9.51
CA VAL A 144 1.05 8.55 -8.28
C VAL A 144 0.26 9.82 -8.53
N PRO A 145 0.79 10.85 -9.26
CA PRO A 145 0.00 12.03 -9.61
C PRO A 145 -1.25 11.69 -10.41
N ALA A 146 -1.15 10.83 -11.43
CA ALA A 146 -2.29 10.44 -12.26
C ALA A 146 -3.39 9.73 -11.45
N ALA A 147 -3.02 8.85 -10.53
CA ALA A 147 -3.98 8.21 -9.64
C ALA A 147 -4.58 9.18 -8.62
N TYR A 148 -3.82 10.15 -8.14
CA TYR A 148 -4.30 11.17 -7.21
C TYR A 148 -5.32 12.11 -7.86
N GLU A 149 -5.10 12.49 -9.13
CA GLU A 149 -6.06 13.26 -9.92
C GLU A 149 -7.37 12.50 -10.20
N ALA A 150 -7.31 11.17 -10.19
CA ALA A 150 -8.47 10.30 -10.45
C ALA A 150 -9.30 9.96 -9.20
N LEU A 151 -8.93 10.45 -8.00
CA LEU A 151 -9.66 10.28 -6.74
C LEU A 151 -10.90 11.18 -6.74
#